data_17172481954dc447082c8f6221869508
#
_entry.id   17172481954dc447082c8f6221869508
#
_cell.length_a   1.000
_cell.length_b   1.000
_cell.length_c   1.000
_cell.angle_alpha   90.00
_cell.angle_beta   90.00
_cell.angle_gamma   90.00
#
_symmetry.space_group_name_H-M   'P 1'
#
loop_
_entity.id
_entity.type
_entity.pdbx_description
1 polymer ?
#
loop_
_entity_poly.entity_id
_entity_poly.type
_entity_poly.pdbx_seq_one_letter_code
_entity_poly.pdbx_strand_id
1 'polypeptide(L)'
;MKDTTAETAPIRHAQFGRFSRSMRLQTLVWLRWLAVAGQTITVLVVALVLRFELPLAETGFLILALALVNLGLSLKFPPTHRLQPAAALSLLAFDLLQMSGLLFITGGLANPFAPLLCVPVIISFASLPLRHSLCLLAFSIACTTSLTLSSYPVPWHADQIPIIYPIMQLGIWCAIVSMMMFAAFYAYRVSMEATLLADALAATELVLEREKHLSQLDGLAAAAAHELGTPLATISVVAKEMERELGGDERFREDVALLRSQSERCRDILRRLTSLSADNEAHMRRLPLSSMIEEVTAPHRQFGIDILLVEKGEKAAEPVGSRNAAILYGLGNLVENAVDFARTQVRLTVEHDADRVAITVEDDGDGFAPDVLSHIGEPYISTRSRENENAGGLGLGLFIAKTLLERSGASLSFDNGQTGARVRVVWPRALMELRD
;
A
#
# COMPACT_ATOMS: atom_id res chain seq x y z
N MET A 1 20.75 42.09 26.77
CA MET A 1 19.73 41.29 27.43
C MET A 1 18.48 41.33 26.59
N LYS A 2 18.35 40.38 25.66
CA LYS A 2 17.11 40.04 24.95
C LYS A 2 17.17 38.55 24.72
N ASP A 3 16.37 37.83 25.48
CA ASP A 3 16.13 36.42 25.34
C ASP A 3 15.50 36.11 23.98
N THR A 4 16.19 35.28 23.23
CA THR A 4 15.63 34.68 22.01
C THR A 4 15.36 33.21 22.35
N THR A 5 14.19 32.95 22.89
CA THR A 5 13.61 31.60 22.98
C THR A 5 13.30 31.13 21.56
N ALA A 6 14.12 30.21 21.07
CA ALA A 6 13.84 29.47 19.86
C ALA A 6 12.61 28.60 20.10
N GLU A 7 11.50 29.02 19.55
CA GLU A 7 10.22 28.31 19.50
C GLU A 7 10.41 27.10 18.57
N THR A 8 10.58 25.92 19.16
CA THR A 8 10.59 24.65 18.44
C THR A 8 9.20 24.44 17.83
N ALA A 9 9.09 24.70 16.54
CA ALA A 9 7.88 24.38 15.77
C ALA A 9 7.57 22.87 15.94
N PRO A 10 6.33 22.50 16.29
CA PRO A 10 5.96 21.11 16.39
C PRO A 10 6.08 20.44 15.00
N ILE A 11 6.85 19.37 14.97
CA ILE A 11 6.92 18.48 13.82
C ILE A 11 5.49 18.09 13.47
N ARG A 12 4.95 18.65 12.40
CA ARG A 12 3.67 18.21 11.83
C ARG A 12 3.86 16.75 11.48
N HIS A 13 3.32 15.87 12.32
CA HIS A 13 3.09 14.48 11.95
C HIS A 13 2.38 14.51 10.60
N ALA A 14 3.11 14.11 9.57
CA ALA A 14 2.58 13.96 8.24
C ALA A 14 1.34 13.08 8.38
N GLN A 15 0.19 13.62 8.02
CA GLN A 15 -1.06 12.88 7.91
C GLN A 15 -0.94 11.90 6.73
N PHE A 16 -0.13 10.87 6.89
CA PHE A 16 -0.21 9.64 6.10
C PHE A 16 -1.54 8.99 6.48
N GLY A 17 -2.55 9.10 5.62
CA GLY A 17 -3.82 8.43 5.89
C GLY A 17 -5.07 9.16 5.41
N ARG A 18 -4.94 10.23 4.62
CA ARG A 18 -6.09 10.80 3.91
C ARG A 18 -5.75 10.93 2.43
N PHE A 19 -5.49 9.83 1.75
CA PHE A 19 -5.82 9.80 0.33
C PHE A 19 -7.33 9.92 0.25
N SER A 20 -7.79 11.17 0.21
CA SER A 20 -9.17 11.51 -0.09
C SER A 20 -9.55 10.71 -1.34
N ARG A 21 -10.46 9.73 -1.17
CA ARG A 21 -11.08 9.03 -2.29
C ARG A 21 -11.65 10.10 -3.21
N SER A 22 -10.91 10.48 -4.22
CA SER A 22 -11.27 11.52 -5.17
C SER A 22 -11.38 10.90 -6.54
N MET A 23 -12.59 10.92 -7.08
CA MET A 23 -12.90 10.39 -8.39
C MET A 23 -12.25 11.24 -9.48
N ARG A 24 -11.63 10.60 -10.49
CA ARG A 24 -11.17 11.31 -11.69
C ARG A 24 -12.35 11.74 -12.52
N LEU A 25 -12.40 13.02 -12.89
CA LEU A 25 -13.46 13.54 -13.73
C LEU A 25 -13.57 12.79 -15.05
N GLN A 26 -12.44 12.44 -15.65
CA GLN A 26 -12.40 11.72 -16.92
C GLN A 26 -13.16 10.38 -16.89
N THR A 27 -13.04 9.62 -15.81
CA THR A 27 -13.79 8.35 -15.66
C THR A 27 -15.28 8.59 -15.64
N LEU A 28 -15.74 9.62 -14.91
CA LEU A 28 -17.16 9.99 -14.86
C LEU A 28 -17.67 10.45 -16.24
N VAL A 29 -16.90 11.26 -16.95
CA VAL A 29 -17.23 11.74 -18.30
C VAL A 29 -17.41 10.57 -19.27
N TRP A 30 -16.51 9.58 -19.27
CA TRP A 30 -16.63 8.39 -20.12
C TRP A 30 -17.85 7.56 -19.80
N LEU A 31 -18.15 7.33 -18.52
CA LEU A 31 -19.35 6.59 -18.10
C LEU A 31 -20.63 7.31 -18.52
N ARG A 32 -20.67 8.64 -18.47
CA ARG A 32 -21.80 9.45 -18.91
C ARG A 32 -21.99 9.40 -20.43
N TRP A 33 -20.90 9.45 -21.22
CA TRP A 33 -21.03 9.27 -22.67
C TRP A 33 -21.56 7.88 -23.03
N LEU A 34 -21.15 6.85 -22.29
CA LEU A 34 -21.71 5.51 -22.45
C LEU A 34 -23.21 5.47 -22.11
N ALA A 35 -23.62 6.17 -21.04
CA ALA A 35 -25.02 6.30 -20.67
C ALA A 35 -25.84 7.05 -21.74
N VAL A 36 -25.35 8.19 -22.26
CA VAL A 36 -25.98 8.93 -23.34
C VAL A 36 -26.16 8.06 -24.59
N ALA A 37 -25.11 7.34 -24.98
CA ALA A 37 -25.18 6.43 -26.15
C ALA A 37 -26.21 5.29 -25.92
N GLY A 38 -26.16 4.64 -24.76
CA GLY A 38 -27.07 3.56 -24.41
C GLY A 38 -28.54 4.03 -24.37
N GLN A 39 -28.80 5.16 -23.71
CA GLN A 39 -30.17 5.75 -23.67
C GLN A 39 -30.66 6.13 -25.07
N THR A 40 -29.80 6.76 -25.89
CA THR A 40 -30.15 7.16 -27.26
C THR A 40 -30.47 5.94 -28.13
N ILE A 41 -29.63 4.90 -28.11
CA ILE A 41 -29.83 3.66 -28.85
C ILE A 41 -31.13 3.00 -28.40
N THR A 42 -31.38 2.92 -27.09
CA THR A 42 -32.60 2.31 -26.54
C THR A 42 -33.87 3.04 -27.04
N VAL A 43 -33.89 4.37 -26.94
CA VAL A 43 -35.02 5.18 -27.40
C VAL A 43 -35.25 5.00 -28.89
N LEU A 44 -34.18 5.00 -29.70
CA LEU A 44 -34.28 4.78 -31.14
C LEU A 44 -34.80 3.37 -31.48
N VAL A 45 -34.33 2.33 -30.81
CA VAL A 45 -34.79 0.96 -31.01
C VAL A 45 -36.28 0.83 -30.65
N VAL A 46 -36.70 1.37 -29.51
CA VAL A 46 -38.09 1.31 -29.05
C VAL A 46 -39.01 2.09 -29.99
N ALA A 47 -38.59 3.26 -30.45
CA ALA A 47 -39.40 4.11 -31.33
C ALA A 47 -39.47 3.59 -32.79
N LEU A 48 -38.30 3.18 -33.35
CA LEU A 48 -38.23 2.87 -34.80
C LEU A 48 -38.42 1.38 -35.10
N VAL A 49 -37.89 0.50 -34.25
CA VAL A 49 -37.95 -0.96 -34.46
C VAL A 49 -39.20 -1.55 -33.82
N LEU A 50 -39.46 -1.26 -32.55
CA LEU A 50 -40.62 -1.77 -31.82
C LEU A 50 -41.88 -0.93 -32.07
N ARG A 51 -41.71 0.31 -32.56
CA ARG A 51 -42.79 1.25 -32.90
C ARG A 51 -43.76 1.53 -31.75
N PHE A 52 -43.20 1.59 -30.52
CA PHE A 52 -43.97 1.99 -29.35
C PHE A 52 -44.16 3.49 -29.30
N GLU A 53 -45.30 3.94 -28.77
CA GLU A 53 -45.58 5.36 -28.59
C GLU A 53 -44.76 5.93 -27.43
N LEU A 54 -43.68 6.58 -27.77
CA LEU A 54 -42.76 7.24 -26.80
C LEU A 54 -42.93 8.76 -26.85
N PRO A 55 -42.88 9.46 -25.70
CA PRO A 55 -42.77 10.91 -25.66
C PRO A 55 -41.37 11.34 -26.08
N LEU A 56 -41.09 11.36 -27.38
CA LEU A 56 -39.74 11.58 -27.94
C LEU A 56 -39.16 12.96 -27.62
N ALA A 57 -40.00 13.99 -27.47
CA ALA A 57 -39.53 15.33 -27.14
C ALA A 57 -38.98 15.39 -25.71
N GLU A 58 -39.67 14.84 -24.76
CA GLU A 58 -39.29 14.82 -23.33
C GLU A 58 -38.10 13.89 -23.07
N THR A 59 -38.10 12.68 -23.67
CA THR A 59 -36.99 11.75 -23.59
C THR A 59 -35.74 12.31 -24.23
N GLY A 60 -35.87 12.91 -25.41
CA GLY A 60 -34.76 13.59 -26.11
C GLY A 60 -34.20 14.76 -25.33
N PHE A 61 -35.05 15.58 -24.69
CA PHE A 61 -34.65 16.67 -23.84
C PHE A 61 -33.80 16.20 -22.65
N LEU A 62 -34.21 15.14 -21.94
CA LEU A 62 -33.46 14.60 -20.79
C LEU A 62 -32.07 14.03 -21.19
N ILE A 63 -32.02 13.33 -22.33
CA ILE A 63 -30.77 12.79 -22.87
C ILE A 63 -29.83 13.95 -23.32
N LEU A 64 -30.37 14.95 -24.00
CA LEU A 64 -29.63 16.13 -24.43
C LEU A 64 -29.11 16.92 -23.25
N ALA A 65 -29.88 17.10 -22.17
CA ALA A 65 -29.43 17.76 -20.95
C ALA A 65 -28.23 17.05 -20.33
N LEU A 66 -28.25 15.71 -20.26
CA LEU A 66 -27.11 14.91 -19.79
C LEU A 66 -25.87 15.12 -20.68
N ALA A 67 -26.05 15.08 -22.01
CA ALA A 67 -24.97 15.29 -22.97
C ALA A 67 -24.36 16.69 -22.88
N LEU A 68 -25.18 17.74 -22.76
CA LEU A 68 -24.72 19.13 -22.63
C LEU A 68 -23.93 19.35 -21.32
N VAL A 69 -24.41 18.84 -20.19
CA VAL A 69 -23.70 18.90 -18.92
C VAL A 69 -22.33 18.18 -19.04
N ASN A 70 -22.31 17.01 -19.68
CA ASN A 70 -21.09 16.23 -19.86
C ASN A 70 -20.09 16.95 -20.79
N LEU A 71 -20.58 17.54 -21.87
CA LEU A 71 -19.79 18.36 -22.79
C LEU A 71 -19.21 19.59 -22.07
N GLY A 72 -20.02 20.30 -21.29
CA GLY A 72 -19.58 21.47 -20.50
C GLY A 72 -18.50 21.11 -19.50
N LEU A 73 -18.60 19.97 -18.81
CA LEU A 73 -17.58 19.47 -17.92
C LEU A 73 -16.27 19.13 -18.66
N SER A 74 -16.38 18.49 -19.83
CA SER A 74 -15.22 18.11 -20.65
C SER A 74 -14.47 19.32 -21.21
N LEU A 75 -15.17 20.41 -21.49
CA LEU A 75 -14.56 21.66 -22.00
C LEU A 75 -13.96 22.52 -20.89
N LYS A 76 -14.57 22.52 -19.70
CA LYS A 76 -14.18 23.40 -18.59
C LYS A 76 -13.00 22.87 -17.78
N PHE A 77 -12.84 21.55 -17.66
CA PHE A 77 -11.85 20.95 -16.78
C PHE A 77 -10.88 20.04 -17.54
N PRO A 78 -9.59 20.04 -17.17
CA PRO A 78 -8.61 19.12 -17.77
C PRO A 78 -8.89 17.66 -17.37
N PRO A 79 -8.46 16.68 -18.18
CA PRO A 79 -8.70 15.26 -17.93
C PRO A 79 -8.16 14.73 -16.59
N THR A 80 -7.09 15.37 -16.09
CA THR A 80 -6.43 15.02 -14.84
C THR A 80 -7.14 15.57 -13.60
N HIS A 81 -8.19 16.40 -13.79
CA HIS A 81 -8.90 17.02 -12.67
C HIS A 81 -9.56 15.98 -11.77
N ARG A 82 -9.33 16.11 -10.46
CA ARG A 82 -9.96 15.29 -9.42
C ARG A 82 -11.12 16.04 -8.80
N LEU A 83 -12.29 15.42 -8.80
CA LEU A 83 -13.49 16.00 -8.22
C LEU A 83 -13.45 15.97 -6.70
N GLN A 84 -13.85 17.07 -6.07
CA GLN A 84 -14.16 17.07 -4.65
C GLN A 84 -15.37 16.16 -4.37
N PRO A 85 -15.43 15.48 -3.21
CA PRO A 85 -16.51 14.54 -2.90
C PRO A 85 -17.92 15.14 -3.04
N ALA A 86 -18.11 16.40 -2.64
CA ALA A 86 -19.40 17.08 -2.76
C ALA A 86 -19.79 17.34 -4.24
N ALA A 87 -18.84 17.74 -5.08
CA ALA A 87 -19.08 17.94 -6.51
C ALA A 87 -19.40 16.61 -7.22
N ALA A 88 -18.67 15.54 -6.88
CA ALA A 88 -18.96 14.22 -7.43
C ALA A 88 -20.35 13.70 -6.98
N LEU A 89 -20.72 13.92 -5.71
CA LEU A 89 -22.06 13.62 -5.21
C LEU A 89 -23.15 14.36 -6.02
N SER A 90 -22.98 15.68 -6.23
CA SER A 90 -23.94 16.48 -6.99
C SER A 90 -24.11 16.00 -8.42
N LEU A 91 -23.01 15.59 -9.06
CA LEU A 91 -23.03 15.07 -10.42
C LEU A 91 -23.72 13.68 -10.49
N LEU A 92 -23.45 12.78 -9.55
CA LEU A 92 -24.11 11.49 -9.47
C LEU A 92 -25.60 11.61 -9.09
N ALA A 93 -25.95 12.59 -8.24
CA ALA A 93 -27.33 12.90 -7.92
C ALA A 93 -28.08 13.45 -9.14
N PHE A 94 -27.43 14.27 -9.97
CA PHE A 94 -27.98 14.72 -11.24
C PHE A 94 -28.22 13.55 -12.21
N ASP A 95 -27.25 12.61 -12.34
CA ASP A 95 -27.42 11.41 -13.18
C ASP A 95 -28.59 10.56 -12.71
N LEU A 96 -28.73 10.39 -11.40
CA LEU A 96 -29.83 9.65 -10.80
C LEU A 96 -31.18 10.33 -11.05
N LEU A 97 -31.24 11.66 -10.91
CA LEU A 97 -32.44 12.44 -11.16
C LEU A 97 -32.86 12.38 -12.64
N GLN A 98 -31.90 12.55 -13.55
CA GLN A 98 -32.11 12.46 -15.01
C GLN A 98 -32.64 11.06 -15.39
N MET A 99 -32.02 10.00 -14.86
CA MET A 99 -32.46 8.63 -15.10
C MET A 99 -33.86 8.36 -14.51
N SER A 100 -34.13 8.86 -13.30
CA SER A 100 -35.44 8.78 -12.66
C SER A 100 -36.53 9.50 -13.48
N GLY A 101 -36.21 10.69 -14.02
CA GLY A 101 -37.07 11.44 -14.91
C GLY A 101 -37.37 10.68 -16.19
N LEU A 102 -36.39 10.05 -16.81
CA LEU A 102 -36.54 9.21 -17.98
C LEU A 102 -37.48 8.01 -17.69
N LEU A 103 -37.21 7.33 -16.57
CA LEU A 103 -38.07 6.21 -16.14
C LEU A 103 -39.50 6.66 -15.81
N PHE A 104 -39.66 7.82 -15.17
CA PHE A 104 -40.98 8.36 -14.83
C PHE A 104 -41.88 8.49 -16.04
N ILE A 105 -41.38 9.02 -17.16
CA ILE A 105 -42.12 9.20 -18.40
C ILE A 105 -42.25 7.93 -19.28
N THR A 106 -41.47 6.87 -18.93
CA THR A 106 -41.41 5.63 -19.71
C THR A 106 -41.85 4.39 -18.93
N GLY A 107 -42.66 4.55 -17.87
CA GLY A 107 -43.32 3.43 -17.20
C GLY A 107 -42.81 3.15 -15.77
N GLY A 108 -42.05 4.03 -15.19
CA GLY A 108 -41.59 3.91 -13.80
C GLY A 108 -40.79 2.63 -13.55
N LEU A 109 -41.12 1.93 -12.47
CA LEU A 109 -40.46 0.67 -12.11
C LEU A 109 -40.81 -0.51 -13.00
N ALA A 110 -41.88 -0.37 -13.82
CA ALA A 110 -42.29 -1.36 -14.82
C ALA A 110 -41.34 -1.35 -16.05
N ASN A 111 -40.56 -0.29 -16.21
CA ASN A 111 -39.59 -0.20 -17.27
C ASN A 111 -38.43 -1.20 -16.99
N PRO A 112 -38.07 -2.06 -17.97
CA PRO A 112 -36.99 -3.05 -17.78
C PRO A 112 -35.62 -2.45 -17.47
N PHE A 113 -35.44 -1.15 -17.71
CA PHE A 113 -34.20 -0.43 -17.38
C PHE A 113 -34.17 0.19 -15.97
N ALA A 114 -35.23 0.02 -15.17
CA ALA A 114 -35.27 0.50 -13.78
C ALA A 114 -34.10 0.03 -12.91
N PRO A 115 -33.52 -1.19 -13.04
CA PRO A 115 -32.34 -1.61 -12.33
C PRO A 115 -31.11 -0.72 -12.54
N LEU A 116 -31.02 0.06 -13.63
CA LEU A 116 -29.90 0.99 -13.87
C LEU A 116 -29.80 2.13 -12.83
N LEU A 117 -30.85 2.37 -12.02
CA LEU A 117 -30.78 3.27 -10.86
C LEU A 117 -29.74 2.86 -9.84
N CYS A 118 -29.29 1.60 -9.85
CA CYS A 118 -28.20 1.14 -8.97
C CYS A 118 -26.82 1.67 -9.39
N VAL A 119 -26.61 2.03 -10.66
CA VAL A 119 -25.29 2.36 -11.21
C VAL A 119 -24.64 3.58 -10.51
N PRO A 120 -25.31 4.73 -10.35
CA PRO A 120 -24.73 5.87 -9.62
C PRO A 120 -24.40 5.53 -8.17
N VAL A 121 -25.19 4.68 -7.51
CA VAL A 121 -24.96 4.22 -6.14
C VAL A 121 -23.71 3.37 -6.06
N ILE A 122 -23.53 2.37 -6.94
CA ILE A 122 -22.35 1.51 -7.01
C ILE A 122 -21.10 2.37 -7.21
N ILE A 123 -21.13 3.32 -8.16
CA ILE A 123 -20.02 4.24 -8.43
C ILE A 123 -19.68 5.06 -7.18
N SER A 124 -20.67 5.54 -6.43
CA SER A 124 -20.45 6.34 -5.25
C SER A 124 -19.75 5.55 -4.13
N PHE A 125 -20.20 4.32 -3.85
CA PHE A 125 -19.58 3.47 -2.81
C PHE A 125 -18.18 2.99 -3.20
N ALA A 126 -17.87 2.87 -4.49
CA ALA A 126 -16.55 2.55 -4.98
C ALA A 126 -15.56 3.75 -4.87
N SER A 127 -16.06 5.02 -4.94
CA SER A 127 -15.20 6.17 -5.20
C SER A 127 -15.32 7.32 -4.20
N LEU A 128 -16.39 7.38 -3.39
CA LEU A 128 -16.66 8.49 -2.48
C LEU A 128 -16.55 8.06 -1.01
N PRO A 129 -16.36 9.04 -0.09
CA PRO A 129 -16.46 8.78 1.34
C PRO A 129 -17.86 8.28 1.72
N LEU A 130 -17.91 7.36 2.68
CA LEU A 130 -19.13 6.65 3.11
C LEU A 130 -20.32 7.59 3.36
N ARG A 131 -20.12 8.75 3.98
CA ARG A 131 -21.19 9.74 4.24
C ARG A 131 -21.90 10.19 2.97
N HIS A 132 -21.13 10.51 1.91
CA HIS A 132 -21.69 10.94 0.64
C HIS A 132 -22.41 9.81 -0.10
N SER A 133 -21.85 8.60 -0.03
CA SER A 133 -22.46 7.42 -0.63
C SER A 133 -23.77 7.03 0.04
N LEU A 134 -23.84 7.13 1.39
CA LEU A 134 -25.11 6.90 2.12
C LEU A 134 -26.17 7.95 1.77
N CYS A 135 -25.79 9.23 1.62
CA CYS A 135 -26.70 10.27 1.14
C CYS A 135 -27.28 9.94 -0.25
N LEU A 136 -26.41 9.49 -1.17
CA LEU A 136 -26.87 9.13 -2.52
C LEU A 136 -27.75 7.87 -2.51
N LEU A 137 -27.43 6.88 -1.69
CA LEU A 137 -28.26 5.69 -1.49
C LEU A 137 -29.66 6.06 -0.99
N ALA A 138 -29.75 6.88 0.04
CA ALA A 138 -31.03 7.36 0.56
C ALA A 138 -31.83 8.12 -0.51
N PHE A 139 -31.16 8.98 -1.28
CA PHE A 139 -31.78 9.70 -2.38
C PHE A 139 -32.26 8.75 -3.50
N SER A 140 -31.48 7.72 -3.82
CA SER A 140 -31.86 6.72 -4.81
C SER A 140 -33.08 5.89 -4.37
N ILE A 141 -33.15 5.50 -3.10
CA ILE A 141 -34.34 4.82 -2.53
C ILE A 141 -35.56 5.73 -2.58
N ALA A 142 -35.41 7.02 -2.29
CA ALA A 142 -36.51 7.98 -2.39
C ALA A 142 -37.01 8.13 -3.84
N CYS A 143 -36.10 8.25 -4.81
CA CYS A 143 -36.48 8.27 -6.25
C CYS A 143 -37.20 6.98 -6.68
N THR A 144 -36.66 5.82 -6.28
CA THR A 144 -37.26 4.52 -6.57
C THR A 144 -38.69 4.40 -5.98
N THR A 145 -38.87 4.87 -4.73
CA THR A 145 -40.15 4.89 -4.06
C THR A 145 -41.14 5.84 -4.75
N SER A 146 -40.68 7.03 -5.16
CA SER A 146 -41.49 7.99 -5.91
C SER A 146 -42.01 7.40 -7.25
N LEU A 147 -41.14 6.67 -7.95
CA LEU A 147 -41.50 5.97 -9.20
C LEU A 147 -42.53 4.86 -8.99
N THR A 148 -42.59 4.28 -7.78
CA THR A 148 -43.62 3.29 -7.42
C THR A 148 -45.00 3.94 -7.24
N LEU A 149 -45.01 5.15 -6.63
CA LEU A 149 -46.22 5.85 -6.27
C LEU A 149 -46.87 6.60 -7.46
N SER A 150 -46.04 7.09 -8.38
CA SER A 150 -46.50 7.90 -9.53
C SER A 150 -45.54 7.72 -10.71
N SER A 151 -46.08 7.26 -11.82
CA SER A 151 -45.38 7.16 -13.10
C SER A 151 -46.37 7.16 -14.25
N TYR A 152 -45.90 7.56 -15.43
CA TYR A 152 -46.68 7.33 -16.65
C TYR A 152 -46.74 5.82 -16.98
N PRO A 153 -47.79 5.37 -17.75
CA PRO A 153 -47.86 3.98 -18.17
C PRO A 153 -46.64 3.61 -19.03
N VAL A 154 -46.32 2.32 -19.02
CA VAL A 154 -45.27 1.79 -19.91
C VAL A 154 -45.63 2.06 -21.35
N PRO A 155 -44.76 2.65 -22.18
CA PRO A 155 -44.99 2.81 -23.60
C PRO A 155 -45.22 1.43 -24.26
N TRP A 156 -46.36 1.28 -24.90
CA TRP A 156 -46.80 0.07 -25.59
C TRP A 156 -47.60 0.44 -26.82
N HIS A 157 -48.16 -0.53 -27.51
CA HIS A 157 -49.11 -0.25 -28.56
C HIS A 157 -50.43 0.28 -27.97
N ALA A 158 -51.06 1.26 -28.63
CA ALA A 158 -52.26 1.97 -28.13
C ALA A 158 -53.41 1.04 -27.70
N ASP A 159 -53.53 -0.13 -28.31
CA ASP A 159 -54.60 -1.08 -28.07
C ASP A 159 -54.35 -2.04 -26.89
N GLN A 160 -53.14 -2.06 -26.29
CA GLN A 160 -52.74 -3.05 -25.29
C GLN A 160 -51.86 -2.42 -24.19
N ILE A 161 -52.46 -1.73 -23.25
CA ILE A 161 -51.71 -1.21 -22.09
C ILE A 161 -51.48 -2.37 -21.11
N PRO A 162 -50.22 -2.74 -20.78
CA PRO A 162 -49.93 -3.78 -19.81
C PRO A 162 -50.39 -3.37 -18.42
N ILE A 163 -51.30 -4.16 -17.84
CA ILE A 163 -51.78 -3.96 -16.47
C ILE A 163 -50.76 -4.60 -15.52
N ILE A 164 -50.09 -3.76 -14.71
CA ILE A 164 -49.19 -4.23 -13.67
C ILE A 164 -49.92 -4.18 -12.33
N TYR A 165 -50.04 -5.33 -11.68
CA TYR A 165 -50.66 -5.41 -10.36
C TYR A 165 -49.80 -4.76 -9.30
N PRO A 166 -50.40 -4.06 -8.30
CA PRO A 166 -49.63 -3.38 -7.22
C PRO A 166 -48.65 -4.29 -6.46
N ILE A 167 -49.03 -5.57 -6.29
CA ILE A 167 -48.15 -6.55 -5.61
C ILE A 167 -46.89 -6.85 -6.43
N MET A 168 -46.98 -6.88 -7.76
CA MET A 168 -45.83 -7.07 -8.65
C MET A 168 -44.91 -5.83 -8.62
N GLN A 169 -45.51 -4.64 -8.61
CA GLN A 169 -44.78 -3.37 -8.51
C GLN A 169 -44.03 -3.27 -7.18
N LEU A 170 -44.63 -3.69 -6.07
CA LEU A 170 -43.97 -3.80 -4.77
C LEU A 170 -42.82 -4.83 -4.82
N GLY A 171 -43.00 -5.97 -5.47
CA GLY A 171 -41.93 -6.97 -5.65
C GLY A 171 -40.75 -6.42 -6.43
N ILE A 172 -41.01 -5.67 -7.53
CA ILE A 172 -39.93 -5.00 -8.29
C ILE A 172 -39.22 -3.97 -7.44
N TRP A 173 -39.91 -3.15 -6.64
CA TRP A 173 -39.34 -2.20 -5.72
C TRP A 173 -38.41 -2.90 -4.70
N CYS A 174 -38.90 -3.94 -4.03
CA CYS A 174 -38.10 -4.74 -3.09
C CYS A 174 -36.85 -5.31 -3.75
N ALA A 175 -36.97 -5.84 -4.98
CA ALA A 175 -35.85 -6.40 -5.72
C ALA A 175 -34.79 -5.34 -6.05
N ILE A 176 -35.20 -4.16 -6.55
CA ILE A 176 -34.26 -3.07 -6.88
C ILE A 176 -33.58 -2.53 -5.64
N VAL A 177 -34.31 -2.29 -4.55
CA VAL A 177 -33.75 -1.78 -3.29
C VAL A 177 -32.77 -2.80 -2.68
N SER A 178 -33.15 -4.09 -2.66
CA SER A 178 -32.27 -5.16 -2.17
C SER A 178 -31.00 -5.27 -3.01
N MET A 179 -31.13 -5.24 -4.35
CA MET A 179 -29.98 -5.25 -5.26
C MET A 179 -29.08 -4.03 -5.05
N MET A 180 -29.67 -2.85 -4.86
CA MET A 180 -28.94 -1.59 -4.61
C MET A 180 -28.15 -1.66 -3.30
N MET A 181 -28.76 -2.16 -2.22
CA MET A 181 -28.09 -2.33 -0.92
C MET A 181 -26.95 -3.35 -0.99
N PHE A 182 -27.19 -4.50 -1.62
CA PHE A 182 -26.16 -5.54 -1.78
C PHE A 182 -25.00 -5.05 -2.64
N ALA A 183 -25.28 -4.44 -3.79
CA ALA A 183 -24.25 -3.91 -4.69
C ALA A 183 -23.45 -2.78 -4.05
N ALA A 184 -24.11 -1.89 -3.27
CA ALA A 184 -23.46 -0.84 -2.51
C ALA A 184 -22.48 -1.42 -1.44
N PHE A 185 -22.94 -2.40 -0.67
CA PHE A 185 -22.10 -3.08 0.32
C PHE A 185 -20.90 -3.77 -0.34
N TYR A 186 -21.13 -4.51 -1.40
CA TYR A 186 -20.07 -5.22 -2.13
C TYR A 186 -19.05 -4.25 -2.73
N ALA A 187 -19.52 -3.18 -3.40
CA ALA A 187 -18.63 -2.16 -3.97
C ALA A 187 -17.78 -1.46 -2.89
N TYR A 188 -18.39 -1.17 -1.72
CA TYR A 188 -17.66 -0.61 -0.58
C TYR A 188 -16.56 -1.56 -0.07
N ARG A 189 -16.88 -2.85 0.14
CA ARG A 189 -15.92 -3.86 0.60
C ARG A 189 -14.75 -4.01 -0.36
N VAL A 190 -15.02 -4.22 -1.64
CA VAL A 190 -13.97 -4.37 -2.66
C VAL A 190 -13.10 -3.11 -2.76
N SER A 191 -13.71 -1.92 -2.71
CA SER A 191 -12.95 -0.66 -2.74
C SER A 191 -12.08 -0.48 -1.49
N MET A 192 -12.53 -0.91 -0.31
CA MET A 192 -11.74 -0.89 0.92
C MET A 192 -10.53 -1.82 0.80
N GLU A 193 -10.73 -3.06 0.39
CA GLU A 193 -9.66 -4.05 0.22
C GLU A 193 -8.62 -3.58 -0.80
N ALA A 194 -9.07 -3.05 -1.94
CA ALA A 194 -8.16 -2.49 -2.95
C ALA A 194 -7.32 -1.31 -2.42
N THR A 195 -7.93 -0.45 -1.59
CA THR A 195 -7.21 0.70 -0.99
C THR A 195 -6.16 0.21 0.02
N LEU A 196 -6.52 -0.73 0.90
CA LEU A 196 -5.62 -1.31 1.88
C LEU A 196 -4.41 -1.98 1.20
N LEU A 197 -4.65 -2.74 0.14
CA LEU A 197 -3.58 -3.39 -0.62
C LEU A 197 -2.66 -2.36 -1.29
N ALA A 198 -3.21 -1.30 -1.88
CA ALA A 198 -2.42 -0.24 -2.52
C ALA A 198 -1.54 0.50 -1.50
N ASP A 199 -2.09 0.82 -0.31
CA ASP A 199 -1.34 1.49 0.76
C ASP A 199 -0.20 0.60 1.30
N ALA A 200 -0.46 -0.70 1.45
CA ALA A 200 0.54 -1.66 1.89
C ALA A 200 1.69 -1.83 0.87
N LEU A 201 1.37 -1.89 -0.43
CA LEU A 201 2.38 -1.94 -1.50
C LEU A 201 3.22 -0.66 -1.52
N ALA A 202 2.59 0.52 -1.40
CA ALA A 202 3.31 1.79 -1.36
C ALA A 202 4.26 1.88 -0.15
N ALA A 203 3.84 1.40 1.02
CA ALA A 203 4.70 1.32 2.20
C ALA A 203 5.92 0.41 1.97
N THR A 204 5.73 -0.73 1.33
CA THR A 204 6.81 -1.67 0.99
C THR A 204 7.82 -1.06 0.01
N GLU A 205 7.33 -0.36 -1.02
CA GLU A 205 8.18 0.32 -1.99
C GLU A 205 9.05 1.41 -1.34
N LEU A 206 8.47 2.22 -0.44
CA LEU A 206 9.20 3.24 0.31
C LEU A 206 10.33 2.66 1.16
N VAL A 207 10.10 1.54 1.82
CA VAL A 207 11.13 0.85 2.63
C VAL A 207 12.27 0.37 1.74
N LEU A 208 11.95 -0.28 0.61
CA LEU A 208 12.95 -0.76 -0.35
C LEU A 208 13.77 0.38 -0.96
N GLU A 209 13.13 1.49 -1.31
CA GLU A 209 13.81 2.66 -1.87
C GLU A 209 14.76 3.29 -0.85
N ARG A 210 14.33 3.41 0.40
CA ARG A 210 15.17 3.91 1.50
C ARG A 210 16.39 3.02 1.73
N GLU A 211 16.21 1.70 1.77
CA GLU A 211 17.28 0.74 2.00
C GLU A 211 18.29 0.74 0.83
N LYS A 212 17.78 0.81 -0.42
CA LYS A 212 18.63 0.97 -1.60
C LYS A 212 19.46 2.25 -1.55
N HIS A 213 18.86 3.36 -1.08
CA HIS A 213 19.56 4.64 -0.96
C HIS A 213 20.66 4.58 0.10
N LEU A 214 20.39 3.97 1.27
CA LEU A 214 21.39 3.75 2.31
C LEU A 214 22.55 2.88 1.81
N SER A 215 22.27 1.78 1.13
CA SER A 215 23.28 0.91 0.54
C SER A 215 24.16 1.62 -0.50
N GLN A 216 23.60 2.54 -1.29
CA GLN A 216 24.36 3.36 -2.23
C GLN A 216 25.26 4.35 -1.55
N LEU A 217 24.80 4.97 -0.44
CA LEU A 217 25.62 5.88 0.37
C LEU A 217 26.80 5.15 1.04
N ASP A 218 26.56 3.93 1.53
CA ASP A 218 27.60 3.09 2.10
C ASP A 218 28.70 2.75 1.07
N GLY A 219 28.31 2.35 -0.14
CA GLY A 219 29.24 2.08 -1.24
C GLY A 219 30.05 3.31 -1.66
N LEU A 220 29.40 4.49 -1.73
CA LEU A 220 30.08 5.76 -2.03
C LEU A 220 31.06 6.16 -0.93
N ALA A 221 30.69 5.99 0.35
CA ALA A 221 31.56 6.29 1.49
C ALA A 221 32.79 5.39 1.49
N ALA A 222 32.63 4.10 1.21
CA ALA A 222 33.74 3.15 1.10
C ALA A 222 34.70 3.49 -0.05
N ALA A 223 34.18 3.76 -1.24
CA ALA A 223 34.98 4.17 -2.38
C ALA A 223 35.75 5.48 -2.13
N ALA A 224 35.05 6.49 -1.59
CA ALA A 224 35.67 7.78 -1.26
C ALA A 224 36.79 7.63 -0.23
N ALA A 225 36.62 6.78 0.76
CA ALA A 225 37.64 6.58 1.79
C ALA A 225 38.87 5.79 1.26
N HIS A 226 38.67 4.86 0.32
CA HIS A 226 39.77 4.19 -0.36
C HIS A 226 40.60 5.18 -1.19
N GLU A 227 39.91 5.99 -2.03
CA GLU A 227 40.55 7.00 -2.88
C GLU A 227 41.24 8.12 -2.08
N LEU A 228 40.69 8.53 -0.93
CA LEU A 228 41.28 9.54 -0.06
C LEU A 228 42.33 8.97 0.89
N GLY A 229 42.27 7.71 1.23
CA GLY A 229 43.21 7.04 2.12
C GLY A 229 44.62 7.00 1.57
N THR A 230 44.81 6.78 0.27
CA THR A 230 46.09 6.75 -0.40
C THR A 230 46.83 8.08 -0.35
N PRO A 231 46.28 9.24 -0.77
CA PRO A 231 46.97 10.53 -0.69
C PRO A 231 47.21 10.96 0.76
N LEU A 232 46.31 10.68 1.70
CA LEU A 232 46.56 10.96 3.13
C LEU A 232 47.67 10.13 3.74
N ALA A 233 47.85 8.87 3.29
CA ALA A 233 48.99 8.07 3.72
C ALA A 233 50.31 8.69 3.25
N THR A 234 50.35 9.18 1.99
CA THR A 234 51.51 9.88 1.43
C THR A 234 51.81 11.16 2.21
N ILE A 235 50.80 12.00 2.47
CA ILE A 235 50.96 13.24 3.26
C ILE A 235 51.48 12.93 4.68
N SER A 236 50.97 11.89 5.32
CA SER A 236 51.42 11.46 6.65
C SER A 236 52.89 11.02 6.69
N VAL A 237 53.34 10.33 5.63
CA VAL A 237 54.75 9.92 5.51
C VAL A 237 55.66 11.15 5.33
N VAL A 238 55.28 12.07 4.44
CA VAL A 238 56.04 13.31 4.19
C VAL A 238 56.06 14.19 5.45
N ALA A 239 54.95 14.36 6.15
CA ALA A 239 54.86 15.12 7.38
C ALA A 239 55.78 14.52 8.49
N LYS A 240 55.85 13.19 8.57
CA LYS A 240 56.75 12.48 9.50
C LYS A 240 58.24 12.65 9.17
N GLU A 241 58.58 12.68 7.88
CA GLU A 241 59.92 12.97 7.39
C GLU A 241 60.31 14.42 7.68
N MET A 242 59.44 15.38 7.41
CA MET A 242 59.62 16.79 7.75
C MET A 242 59.83 16.99 9.26
N GLU A 243 59.08 16.31 10.11
CA GLU A 243 59.25 16.34 11.57
C GLU A 243 60.64 15.84 11.99
N ARG A 244 61.16 14.81 11.34
CA ARG A 244 62.48 14.28 11.63
C ARG A 244 63.62 15.22 11.22
N GLU A 245 63.50 15.87 10.06
CA GLU A 245 64.54 16.75 9.52
C GLU A 245 64.45 18.18 10.06
N LEU A 246 63.27 18.72 10.30
CA LEU A 246 63.03 20.12 10.68
C LEU A 246 62.57 20.31 12.15
N GLY A 247 62.28 19.23 12.87
CA GLY A 247 61.74 19.29 14.25
C GLY A 247 62.71 19.85 15.28
N GLY A 248 64.00 19.97 14.93
CA GLY A 248 65.03 20.66 15.70
C GLY A 248 65.06 22.19 15.55
N ASP A 249 64.45 22.75 14.51
CA ASP A 249 64.34 24.20 14.27
C ASP A 249 63.05 24.76 14.86
N GLU A 250 63.17 25.67 15.83
CA GLU A 250 62.03 26.26 16.53
C GLU A 250 61.03 26.94 15.59
N ARG A 251 61.46 27.42 14.43
CA ARG A 251 60.60 28.12 13.44
C ARG A 251 59.61 27.21 12.75
N PHE A 252 59.91 25.90 12.62
CA PHE A 252 59.08 24.95 11.87
C PHE A 252 58.43 23.88 12.76
N ARG A 253 58.83 23.77 14.02
CA ARG A 253 58.39 22.72 14.96
C ARG A 253 56.87 22.68 15.11
N GLU A 254 56.22 23.84 15.34
CA GLU A 254 54.78 23.94 15.55
C GLU A 254 54.03 23.62 14.27
N ASP A 255 54.46 24.14 13.12
CA ASP A 255 53.76 23.94 11.82
C ASP A 255 53.82 22.47 11.39
N VAL A 256 54.96 21.80 11.54
CA VAL A 256 55.11 20.39 11.19
C VAL A 256 54.31 19.48 12.14
N ALA A 257 54.32 19.78 13.44
CA ALA A 257 53.51 19.06 14.42
C ALA A 257 51.98 19.22 14.12
N LEU A 258 51.57 20.43 13.74
CA LEU A 258 50.20 20.69 13.35
C LEU A 258 49.79 19.91 12.06
N LEU A 259 50.64 19.92 11.05
CA LEU A 259 50.44 19.20 9.79
C LEU A 259 50.27 17.70 10.01
N ARG A 260 51.11 17.12 10.87
CA ARG A 260 51.01 15.71 11.27
C ARG A 260 49.69 15.41 11.98
N SER A 261 49.36 16.21 13.00
CA SER A 261 48.13 16.00 13.78
C SER A 261 46.87 16.10 12.94
N GLN A 262 46.82 17.05 11.99
CA GLN A 262 45.67 17.18 11.07
C GLN A 262 45.59 16.02 10.07
N SER A 263 46.74 15.53 9.56
CA SER A 263 46.77 14.36 8.69
C SER A 263 46.27 13.09 9.39
N GLU A 264 46.70 12.87 10.64
CA GLU A 264 46.22 11.77 11.49
C GLU A 264 44.70 11.89 11.76
N ARG A 265 44.24 13.11 12.08
CA ARG A 265 42.82 13.38 12.32
C ARG A 265 41.95 13.11 11.08
N CYS A 266 42.41 13.53 9.90
CA CYS A 266 41.70 13.22 8.64
C CYS A 266 41.63 11.70 8.39
N ARG A 267 42.74 10.98 8.67
CA ARG A 267 42.76 9.52 8.56
C ARG A 267 41.79 8.85 9.53
N ASP A 268 41.68 9.34 10.76
CA ASP A 268 40.77 8.81 11.77
C ASP A 268 39.32 9.09 11.42
N ILE A 269 39.00 10.27 10.84
CA ILE A 269 37.64 10.57 10.33
C ILE A 269 37.30 9.63 9.19
N LEU A 270 38.20 9.43 8.23
CA LEU A 270 38.00 8.48 7.13
C LEU A 270 37.87 7.04 7.63
N ARG A 271 38.69 6.62 8.60
CA ARG A 271 38.54 5.30 9.21
C ARG A 271 37.18 5.13 9.91
N ARG A 272 36.69 6.13 10.61
CA ARG A 272 35.37 6.10 11.23
C ARG A 272 34.25 6.07 10.20
N LEU A 273 34.37 6.79 9.10
CA LEU A 273 33.43 6.72 7.97
C LEU A 273 33.47 5.36 7.27
N THR A 274 34.66 4.72 7.20
CA THR A 274 34.83 3.40 6.58
C THR A 274 34.71 2.24 7.55
N SER A 275 34.89 2.43 8.86
CA SER A 275 34.60 1.34 9.82
C SER A 275 33.10 1.06 9.92
N LEU A 276 32.29 2.02 9.53
CA LEU A 276 30.87 1.75 9.20
C LEU A 276 30.72 1.01 7.85
N SER A 277 31.72 1.09 6.95
CA SER A 277 31.66 0.54 5.58
C SER A 277 32.73 -0.49 5.25
N ALA A 278 33.96 -0.42 5.77
CA ALA A 278 35.14 -1.17 5.28
C ALA A 278 35.34 -2.55 5.89
N ASP A 279 34.76 -2.85 7.05
CA ASP A 279 34.57 -4.26 7.45
C ASP A 279 33.59 -4.97 6.48
N ASN A 280 32.94 -4.21 5.62
CA ASN A 280 31.86 -4.64 4.74
C ASN A 280 32.28 -4.93 3.29
N GLU A 281 33.28 -4.31 2.65
CA GLU A 281 33.42 -4.46 1.18
C GLU A 281 33.89 -5.85 0.73
N ALA A 282 34.76 -6.52 1.44
CA ALA A 282 35.09 -7.92 1.14
C ALA A 282 34.02 -8.88 1.74
N HIS A 283 33.42 -8.51 2.88
CA HIS A 283 32.29 -9.22 3.50
C HIS A 283 30.94 -8.89 2.84
N MET A 284 30.75 -7.70 2.26
CA MET A 284 29.52 -7.30 1.56
C MET A 284 29.24 -8.08 0.28
N ARG A 285 30.26 -8.59 -0.39
CA ARG A 285 30.07 -9.43 -1.57
C ARG A 285 29.76 -10.89 -1.22
N ARG A 286 30.17 -11.35 -0.03
CA ARG A 286 30.00 -12.73 0.43
C ARG A 286 29.58 -12.73 1.89
N LEU A 287 28.28 -12.90 2.12
CA LEU A 287 27.71 -12.97 3.47
C LEU A 287 27.37 -14.44 3.79
N PRO A 288 28.10 -15.11 4.72
CA PRO A 288 27.71 -16.43 5.22
C PRO A 288 26.35 -16.37 5.88
N LEU A 289 25.60 -17.47 5.81
CA LEU A 289 24.25 -17.56 6.38
C LEU A 289 24.25 -17.26 7.88
N SER A 290 25.24 -17.76 8.64
CA SER A 290 25.42 -17.47 10.07
C SER A 290 25.60 -15.98 10.36
N SER A 291 26.38 -15.27 9.54
CA SER A 291 26.60 -13.83 9.67
C SER A 291 25.32 -13.04 9.35
N MET A 292 24.54 -13.47 8.37
CA MET A 292 23.24 -12.88 8.05
C MET A 292 22.26 -13.02 9.22
N ILE A 293 22.20 -14.19 9.86
CA ILE A 293 21.35 -14.43 11.02
C ILE A 293 21.80 -13.58 12.22
N GLU A 294 23.09 -13.45 12.44
CA GLU A 294 23.60 -12.58 13.51
C GLU A 294 23.23 -11.11 13.27
N GLU A 295 23.38 -10.60 12.03
CA GLU A 295 22.99 -9.24 11.66
C GLU A 295 21.48 -8.98 11.92
N VAL A 296 20.64 -9.96 11.66
CA VAL A 296 19.18 -9.88 11.89
C VAL A 296 18.83 -9.94 13.38
N THR A 297 19.53 -10.75 14.17
CA THR A 297 19.18 -11.00 15.58
C THR A 297 19.82 -10.02 16.57
N ALA A 298 20.99 -9.48 16.25
CA ALA A 298 21.75 -8.60 17.13
C ALA A 298 20.96 -7.39 17.68
N PRO A 299 20.16 -6.67 16.88
CA PRO A 299 19.38 -5.53 17.37
C PRO A 299 18.35 -5.91 18.45
N HIS A 300 17.87 -7.15 18.42
CA HIS A 300 16.76 -7.61 19.26
C HIS A 300 17.20 -8.25 20.59
N ARG A 301 18.49 -8.51 20.78
CA ARG A 301 19.04 -9.12 22.03
C ARG A 301 18.91 -8.25 23.28
N GLN A 302 18.61 -6.95 23.12
CA GLN A 302 18.53 -6.01 24.24
C GLN A 302 17.12 -5.88 24.84
N PHE A 303 16.11 -6.56 24.28
CA PHE A 303 14.71 -6.43 24.69
C PHE A 303 14.29 -7.37 25.82
N GLY A 304 15.22 -8.09 26.46
CA GLY A 304 14.93 -8.96 27.62
C GLY A 304 14.29 -10.32 27.24
N ILE A 305 14.23 -10.67 25.96
CA ILE A 305 13.82 -11.96 25.45
C ILE A 305 15.05 -12.76 24.99
N ASP A 306 15.16 -14.03 25.41
CA ASP A 306 16.27 -14.89 25.01
C ASP A 306 16.09 -15.36 23.56
N ILE A 307 17.09 -15.07 22.70
CA ILE A 307 17.10 -15.54 21.33
C ILE A 307 18.06 -16.74 21.22
N LEU A 308 17.47 -17.93 21.06
CA LEU A 308 18.20 -19.19 20.91
C LEU A 308 18.42 -19.50 19.42
N LEU A 309 19.67 -19.52 18.99
CA LEU A 309 20.04 -19.93 17.64
C LEU A 309 20.39 -21.42 17.61
N VAL A 310 19.72 -22.17 16.73
CA VAL A 310 19.94 -23.61 16.50
C VAL A 310 20.32 -23.81 15.04
N GLU A 311 21.57 -24.18 14.79
CA GLU A 311 22.06 -24.49 13.44
C GLU A 311 22.01 -26.01 13.20
N LYS A 312 21.43 -26.41 12.07
CA LYS A 312 21.38 -27.80 11.60
C LYS A 312 21.94 -27.85 10.18
N GLY A 313 23.10 -28.40 10.03
CA GLY A 313 23.84 -28.53 8.77
C GLY A 313 25.34 -28.66 9.01
N GLU A 314 26.06 -29.10 7.99
CA GLU A 314 27.53 -29.15 8.08
C GLU A 314 28.10 -27.74 7.88
N LYS A 315 28.88 -27.25 8.86
CA LYS A 315 29.53 -25.92 8.77
C LYS A 315 30.38 -25.73 7.51
N ALA A 316 30.99 -26.83 7.02
CA ALA A 316 31.79 -26.81 5.80
C ALA A 316 30.96 -26.58 4.52
N ALA A 317 29.66 -26.81 4.57
CA ALA A 317 28.70 -26.65 3.47
C ALA A 317 27.77 -25.45 3.66
N GLU A 318 28.13 -24.48 4.52
CA GLU A 318 27.34 -23.29 4.79
C GLU A 318 27.17 -22.44 3.52
N PRO A 319 25.93 -22.05 3.16
CA PRO A 319 25.68 -21.17 2.03
C PRO A 319 26.30 -19.78 2.23
N VAL A 320 26.95 -19.28 1.19
CA VAL A 320 27.49 -17.92 1.16
C VAL A 320 26.77 -17.14 0.08
N GLY A 321 25.93 -16.19 0.50
CA GLY A 321 25.13 -15.35 -0.38
C GLY A 321 25.65 -13.93 -0.51
N SER A 322 24.97 -13.10 -1.28
CA SER A 322 25.15 -11.65 -1.28
C SER A 322 24.28 -11.02 -0.18
N ARG A 323 24.76 -9.92 0.40
CA ARG A 323 23.93 -9.12 1.32
C ARG A 323 22.71 -8.58 0.57
N ASN A 324 21.53 -9.08 0.88
CA ASN A 324 20.27 -8.69 0.26
C ASN A 324 19.40 -7.96 1.28
N ALA A 325 19.21 -6.66 1.09
CA ALA A 325 18.42 -5.81 1.97
C ALA A 325 16.98 -6.31 2.17
N ALA A 326 16.35 -6.87 1.12
CA ALA A 326 15.00 -7.40 1.21
C ALA A 326 14.93 -8.64 2.12
N ILE A 327 15.96 -9.51 2.09
CA ILE A 327 16.05 -10.68 2.96
C ILE A 327 16.30 -10.25 4.40
N LEU A 328 17.27 -9.36 4.64
CA LEU A 328 17.62 -8.87 5.98
C LEU A 328 16.43 -8.17 6.64
N TYR A 329 15.76 -7.27 5.91
CA TYR A 329 14.60 -6.56 6.42
C TYR A 329 13.39 -7.47 6.62
N GLY A 330 13.15 -8.40 5.71
CA GLY A 330 12.07 -9.38 5.82
C GLY A 330 12.26 -10.31 7.02
N LEU A 331 13.46 -10.86 7.21
CA LEU A 331 13.78 -11.68 8.38
C LEU A 331 13.76 -10.86 9.67
N GLY A 332 14.27 -9.60 9.66
CA GLY A 332 14.22 -8.69 10.79
C GLY A 332 12.79 -8.47 11.30
N ASN A 333 11.84 -8.23 10.40
CA ASN A 333 10.42 -8.11 10.78
C ASN A 333 9.83 -9.41 11.37
N LEU A 334 10.27 -10.60 10.89
CA LEU A 334 9.83 -11.86 11.50
C LEU A 334 10.38 -12.02 12.90
N VAL A 335 11.67 -11.70 13.13
CA VAL A 335 12.30 -11.77 14.45
C VAL A 335 11.72 -10.72 15.40
N GLU A 336 11.53 -9.48 14.95
CA GLU A 336 10.88 -8.43 15.72
C GLU A 336 9.48 -8.86 16.18
N ASN A 337 8.68 -9.39 15.25
CA ASN A 337 7.35 -9.88 15.57
C ASN A 337 7.39 -11.04 16.58
N ALA A 338 8.32 -11.99 16.42
CA ALA A 338 8.48 -13.09 17.37
C ALA A 338 8.89 -12.57 18.77
N VAL A 339 9.82 -11.61 18.87
CA VAL A 339 10.23 -10.99 20.14
C VAL A 339 9.09 -10.23 20.80
N ASP A 340 8.27 -9.52 20.01
CA ASP A 340 7.13 -8.75 20.49
C ASP A 340 6.02 -9.62 21.11
N PHE A 341 5.87 -10.87 20.65
CA PHE A 341 4.83 -11.80 21.11
C PHE A 341 5.36 -12.91 22.02
N ALA A 342 6.68 -13.10 22.12
CA ALA A 342 7.29 -14.07 23.01
C ALA A 342 7.03 -13.71 24.48
N ARG A 343 6.96 -14.75 25.33
CA ARG A 343 6.93 -14.60 26.79
C ARG A 343 8.33 -14.52 27.38
N THR A 344 9.22 -15.40 26.95
CA THR A 344 10.58 -15.54 27.48
C THR A 344 11.62 -15.82 26.41
N GLN A 345 11.27 -16.54 25.33
CA GLN A 345 12.25 -17.08 24.38
C GLN A 345 11.74 -17.05 22.94
N VAL A 346 12.66 -16.71 22.02
CA VAL A 346 12.50 -16.91 20.59
C VAL A 346 13.56 -17.89 20.10
N ARG A 347 13.16 -18.91 19.35
CA ARG A 347 14.06 -19.92 18.76
C ARG A 347 14.18 -19.70 17.26
N LEU A 348 15.38 -19.44 16.78
CA LEU A 348 15.71 -19.47 15.36
C LEU A 348 16.38 -20.80 15.02
N THR A 349 15.76 -21.59 14.16
CA THR A 349 16.37 -22.81 13.61
C THR A 349 16.75 -22.58 12.17
N VAL A 350 18.04 -22.73 11.86
CA VAL A 350 18.62 -22.58 10.54
C VAL A 350 19.01 -23.95 10.01
N GLU A 351 18.41 -24.39 8.92
CA GLU A 351 18.67 -25.67 8.27
C GLU A 351 19.11 -25.44 6.84
N HIS A 352 20.17 -26.08 6.43
CA HIS A 352 20.62 -26.04 5.03
C HIS A 352 21.08 -27.41 4.55
N ASP A 353 20.75 -27.71 3.32
CA ASP A 353 21.19 -28.91 2.60
C ASP A 353 21.66 -28.54 1.19
N ALA A 354 21.86 -29.53 0.31
CA ALA A 354 22.32 -29.31 -1.07
C ALA A 354 21.31 -28.54 -1.93
N ASP A 355 20.01 -28.62 -1.61
CA ASP A 355 18.93 -28.13 -2.46
C ASP A 355 18.24 -26.87 -1.90
N ARG A 356 18.25 -26.68 -0.58
CA ARG A 356 17.46 -25.64 0.09
C ARG A 356 18.13 -25.06 1.32
N VAL A 357 17.71 -23.85 1.66
CA VAL A 357 17.98 -23.16 2.93
C VAL A 357 16.64 -22.88 3.59
N ALA A 358 16.49 -23.29 4.85
CA ALA A 358 15.27 -23.04 5.62
C ALA A 358 15.61 -22.33 6.93
N ILE A 359 14.85 -21.27 7.23
CA ILE A 359 14.94 -20.52 8.49
C ILE A 359 13.58 -20.62 9.15
N THR A 360 13.55 -21.12 10.39
CA THR A 360 12.32 -21.22 11.17
C THR A 360 12.45 -20.33 12.41
N VAL A 361 11.50 -19.44 12.59
CA VAL A 361 11.37 -18.55 13.75
C VAL A 361 10.18 -19.03 14.56
N GLU A 362 10.42 -19.39 15.83
CA GLU A 362 9.40 -19.87 16.77
C GLU A 362 9.47 -19.02 18.05
N ASP A 363 8.32 -18.58 18.55
CA ASP A 363 8.19 -17.95 19.86
C ASP A 363 7.53 -18.89 20.90
N ASP A 364 7.52 -18.46 22.15
CA ASP A 364 6.85 -19.13 23.27
C ASP A 364 5.58 -18.38 23.72
N GLY A 365 5.00 -17.59 22.84
CA GLY A 365 3.79 -16.81 23.08
C GLY A 365 2.49 -17.62 22.94
N ASP A 366 1.38 -16.92 22.75
CA ASP A 366 0.04 -17.54 22.65
C ASP A 366 -0.22 -18.17 21.27
N GLY A 367 0.70 -17.98 20.30
CA GLY A 367 0.53 -18.44 18.94
C GLY A 367 -0.44 -17.57 18.13
N PHE A 368 -0.68 -17.98 16.88
CA PHE A 368 -1.65 -17.33 16.01
C PHE A 368 -3.06 -17.78 16.33
N ALA A 369 -3.99 -16.85 16.50
CA ALA A 369 -5.41 -17.19 16.64
C ALA A 369 -5.94 -17.86 15.35
N PRO A 370 -6.87 -18.83 15.44
CA PRO A 370 -7.33 -19.59 14.27
C PRO A 370 -7.95 -18.73 13.16
N ASP A 371 -8.62 -17.66 13.51
CA ASP A 371 -9.21 -16.66 12.61
C ASP A 371 -8.15 -15.81 11.93
N VAL A 372 -7.02 -15.56 12.59
CA VAL A 372 -5.87 -14.81 12.06
C VAL A 372 -5.02 -15.69 11.14
N LEU A 373 -4.86 -16.98 11.49
CA LEU A 373 -3.99 -17.91 10.76
C LEU A 373 -4.38 -18.04 9.27
N SER A 374 -5.68 -17.95 8.95
CA SER A 374 -6.18 -18.02 7.58
C SER A 374 -5.89 -16.76 6.74
N HIS A 375 -5.54 -15.65 7.41
CA HIS A 375 -5.32 -14.35 6.77
C HIS A 375 -3.93 -13.78 7.05
N ILE A 376 -3.03 -14.56 7.67
CA ILE A 376 -1.65 -14.12 7.95
C ILE A 376 -0.94 -13.74 6.66
N GLY A 377 -0.26 -12.59 6.69
CA GLY A 377 0.42 -12.03 5.53
C GLY A 377 -0.50 -11.21 4.63
N GLU A 378 -1.75 -10.97 5.01
CA GLU A 378 -2.56 -9.88 4.48
C GLU A 378 -2.28 -8.58 5.24
N PRO A 379 -2.38 -7.41 4.57
CA PRO A 379 -2.11 -6.13 5.22
C PRO A 379 -3.14 -5.80 6.31
N TYR A 380 -2.68 -5.14 7.37
CA TYR A 380 -3.50 -4.64 8.49
C TYR A 380 -4.16 -5.69 9.37
N ILE A 381 -3.66 -6.91 9.39
CA ILE A 381 -4.09 -7.94 10.35
C ILE A 381 -3.21 -7.83 11.59
N SER A 382 -3.81 -7.51 12.73
CA SER A 382 -3.16 -7.44 14.03
C SER A 382 -4.09 -8.02 15.09
N THR A 383 -3.54 -8.86 15.97
CA THR A 383 -4.24 -9.42 17.15
C THR A 383 -4.19 -8.48 18.35
N ARG A 384 -3.43 -7.37 18.26
CA ARG A 384 -3.36 -6.39 19.37
C ARG A 384 -4.68 -5.67 19.52
N SER A 385 -5.29 -5.77 20.69
CA SER A 385 -6.51 -5.03 21.07
C SER A 385 -6.28 -3.54 20.90
N ARG A 386 -7.29 -2.82 20.41
CA ARG A 386 -7.29 -1.36 20.18
C ARG A 386 -6.98 -0.49 21.42
N GLU A 387 -6.81 -1.07 22.60
CA GLU A 387 -6.57 -0.37 23.85
C GLU A 387 -5.14 0.15 24.05
N ASN A 388 -4.16 -0.26 23.22
CA ASN A 388 -2.78 0.26 23.25
C ASN A 388 -2.39 0.95 21.93
N GLU A 389 -3.14 1.96 21.51
CA GLU A 389 -2.89 2.73 20.28
C GLU A 389 -1.53 3.45 20.23
N ASN A 390 -0.81 3.58 21.34
CA ASN A 390 0.50 4.28 21.41
C ASN A 390 1.73 3.37 21.25
N ALA A 391 1.58 2.04 21.16
CA ALA A 391 2.68 1.08 21.02
C ALA A 391 2.43 -0.02 19.96
N GLY A 392 1.30 0.03 19.25
CA GLY A 392 0.91 -1.01 18.31
C GLY A 392 1.36 -0.70 16.88
N GLY A 393 2.15 -1.57 16.27
CA GLY A 393 2.43 -1.52 14.83
C GLY A 393 1.13 -1.64 14.01
N LEU A 394 1.12 -1.05 12.81
CA LEU A 394 0.00 -0.99 11.86
C LEU A 394 -0.48 -2.38 11.33
N GLY A 395 0.03 -3.50 11.85
CA GLY A 395 -0.26 -4.83 11.33
C GLY A 395 0.34 -5.09 9.93
N LEU A 396 1.37 -4.33 9.57
CA LEU A 396 2.03 -4.42 8.26
C LEU A 396 3.31 -5.28 8.30
N GLY A 397 3.90 -5.54 9.47
CA GLY A 397 5.21 -6.21 9.59
C GLY A 397 5.25 -7.57 8.91
N LEU A 398 4.30 -8.46 9.20
CA LEU A 398 4.24 -9.79 8.57
C LEU A 398 3.89 -9.73 7.07
N PHE A 399 3.06 -8.79 6.64
CA PHE A 399 2.79 -8.57 5.21
C PHE A 399 4.05 -8.10 4.46
N ILE A 400 4.80 -7.15 5.02
CA ILE A 400 6.05 -6.66 4.45
C ILE A 400 7.08 -7.79 4.41
N ALA A 401 7.25 -8.53 5.50
CA ALA A 401 8.15 -9.67 5.57
C ALA A 401 7.84 -10.70 4.49
N LYS A 402 6.58 -11.12 4.37
CA LYS A 402 6.11 -12.07 3.35
C LYS A 402 6.41 -11.54 1.95
N THR A 403 6.02 -10.31 1.64
CA THR A 403 6.20 -9.72 0.32
C THR A 403 7.68 -9.64 -0.09
N LEU A 404 8.56 -9.23 0.83
CA LEU A 404 10.00 -9.10 0.56
C LEU A 404 10.68 -10.46 0.38
N LEU A 405 10.36 -11.41 1.24
CA LEU A 405 10.95 -12.75 1.22
C LEU A 405 10.46 -13.55 0.01
N GLU A 406 9.18 -13.48 -0.35
CA GLU A 406 8.66 -14.10 -1.57
C GLU A 406 9.27 -13.50 -2.84
N ARG A 407 9.47 -12.19 -2.90
CA ARG A 407 10.20 -11.53 -4.02
C ARG A 407 11.67 -11.95 -4.11
N SER A 408 12.29 -12.38 -3.01
CA SER A 408 13.64 -12.96 -3.02
C SER A 408 13.66 -14.43 -3.43
N GLY A 409 12.52 -15.01 -3.76
CA GLY A 409 12.36 -16.40 -4.17
C GLY A 409 12.11 -17.39 -3.03
N ALA A 410 11.77 -16.91 -1.83
CA ALA A 410 11.37 -17.76 -0.71
C ALA A 410 9.92 -18.22 -0.82
N SER A 411 9.62 -19.31 -0.13
CA SER A 411 8.26 -19.70 0.26
C SER A 411 8.10 -19.59 1.77
N LEU A 412 6.98 -19.02 2.24
CA LEU A 412 6.68 -18.86 3.65
C LEU A 412 5.50 -19.75 4.05
N SER A 413 5.60 -20.32 5.25
CA SER A 413 4.49 -21.00 5.91
C SER A 413 4.36 -20.50 7.35
N PHE A 414 3.12 -20.37 7.79
CA PHE A 414 2.74 -19.91 9.11
C PHE A 414 1.92 -20.99 9.79
N ASP A 415 2.32 -21.41 10.96
CA ASP A 415 1.59 -22.37 11.79
C ASP A 415 1.80 -22.11 13.29
N ASN A 416 1.17 -22.89 14.15
CA ASN A 416 1.44 -22.90 15.57
C ASN A 416 2.35 -24.09 15.90
N GLY A 417 3.49 -23.79 16.54
CA GLY A 417 4.41 -24.77 17.07
C GLY A 417 3.87 -25.46 18.35
N GLN A 418 4.78 -26.11 19.09
CA GLN A 418 4.41 -26.74 20.38
C GLN A 418 4.18 -25.70 21.48
N THR A 419 4.80 -24.53 21.40
CA THR A 419 4.83 -23.54 22.48
C THR A 419 4.26 -22.17 22.06
N GLY A 420 4.21 -21.83 20.80
CA GLY A 420 3.76 -20.51 20.29
C GLY A 420 3.64 -20.49 18.79
N ALA A 421 3.78 -19.30 18.18
CA ALA A 421 3.72 -19.14 16.74
C ALA A 421 5.01 -19.65 16.07
N ARG A 422 4.86 -20.16 14.85
CA ARG A 422 5.96 -20.64 14.02
C ARG A 422 5.85 -20.06 12.63
N VAL A 423 6.94 -19.46 12.16
CA VAL A 423 7.09 -18.99 10.78
C VAL A 423 8.28 -19.71 10.15
N ARG A 424 8.05 -20.38 9.04
CA ARG A 424 9.11 -21.06 8.30
C ARG A 424 9.27 -20.44 6.93
N VAL A 425 10.51 -20.06 6.60
CA VAL A 425 10.92 -19.46 5.32
C VAL A 425 11.88 -20.43 4.64
N VAL A 426 11.62 -20.76 3.37
CA VAL A 426 12.42 -21.72 2.61
C VAL A 426 12.81 -21.13 1.27
N TRP A 427 14.10 -21.13 0.97
CA TRP A 427 14.65 -20.78 -0.35
C TRP A 427 15.23 -22.00 -1.05
N PRO A 428 15.13 -22.09 -2.38
CA PRO A 428 16.05 -22.90 -3.15
C PRO A 428 17.49 -22.41 -2.92
N ARG A 429 18.42 -23.30 -2.61
CA ARG A 429 19.82 -22.94 -2.32
C ARG A 429 20.45 -22.09 -3.44
N ALA A 430 20.13 -22.42 -4.68
CA ALA A 430 20.63 -21.72 -5.86
C ALA A 430 20.27 -20.22 -5.95
N LEU A 431 19.25 -19.77 -5.18
CA LEU A 431 18.85 -18.36 -5.10
C LEU A 431 19.52 -17.61 -3.94
N MET A 432 20.03 -18.33 -2.94
CA MET A 432 20.75 -17.76 -1.81
C MET A 432 22.26 -17.75 -2.02
N GLU A 433 22.79 -18.67 -2.77
CA GLU A 433 24.23 -18.89 -2.95
C GLU A 433 24.76 -18.15 -4.16
N LEU A 434 25.86 -17.40 -3.97
CA LEU A 434 26.62 -16.80 -5.08
C LEU A 434 27.23 -17.92 -5.92
N ARG A 435 26.87 -18.02 -7.18
CA ARG A 435 27.60 -18.86 -8.14
C ARG A 435 28.93 -18.21 -8.43
N ASP A 436 30.03 -18.94 -8.19
CA ASP A 436 31.38 -18.54 -8.61
C ASP A 436 31.50 -18.35 -10.11
#